data_7884694ea8af54dafe3cd2a57fd251e0
#
_entry.id   7884694ea8af54dafe3cd2a57fd251e0
#
_cell.length_a   1.000
_cell.length_b   1.000
_cell.length_c   1.000
_cell.angle_alpha   90.00
_cell.angle_beta   90.00
_cell.angle_gamma   90.00
#
_symmetry.space_group_name_H-M   'P 1'
#
loop_
_entity.id
_entity.type
_entity.pdbx_description
1 polymer ?
#
loop_
_entity_poly.entity_id
_entity_poly.type
_entity_poly.pdbx_seq_one_letter_code
_entity_poly.pdbx_strand_id
1 'polypeptide(L)'
;MKKIFLLLIAFFTCFQVSAEDRKTIRVSTDNTDLILKVAPNGRLYQSYLGSKLLNEQDIVSLPSASGRDASANGWEVYAGSGAEDYFEPAVAITHNDGNPCTILRYVSSESKAVDGGTETIIRLRDDQYPVDVTLYYIAYPKEDVIKTWSEISHQEKKPVMLSRYSSTMLYFSAEKYFLTEFSSDWAKEVQMSTQELQFGKKILDTKLGSRAAMFVQPFFELGFDRPANEHQGDVLLGTIGWTGNFRFTFEVDNEGNLRVIPAINPYASYYELAPKDVFKTPEFIFTLSKEGTGKASRNIHAWARNYQLKDGKGDRMTLLNNWENTGFKFDEKVLVELMKEAKHLGVDMFLLDDGWFANKYPRNNDHTGLGDWEATKSKLPNGVPALVAAAKEAGVK
;
A
#
# COMPACT_ATOMS: atom_id res chain seq x y z
N MET A 1 5.03 72.57 52.21
CA MET A 1 5.05 71.97 50.84
C MET A 1 5.40 70.47 50.96
N LYS A 2 4.41 69.62 50.97
CA LYS A 2 4.59 68.16 51.03
C LYS A 2 4.55 67.59 49.60
N LYS A 3 5.65 66.98 49.15
CA LYS A 3 5.72 66.27 47.88
C LYS A 3 5.20 64.85 48.07
N ILE A 4 4.10 64.54 47.35
CA ILE A 4 3.54 63.18 47.27
C ILE A 4 4.27 62.49 46.13
N PHE A 5 4.95 61.36 46.46
CA PHE A 5 5.52 60.45 45.49
C PHE A 5 4.44 59.42 45.13
N LEU A 6 3.97 59.43 43.86
CA LEU A 6 3.11 58.37 43.32
C LEU A 6 3.98 57.23 42.82
N LEU A 7 3.88 56.06 43.46
CA LEU A 7 4.50 54.82 43.02
C LEU A 7 3.56 54.17 41.98
N LEU A 8 3.96 54.16 40.73
CA LEU A 8 3.26 53.37 39.66
C LEU A 8 3.75 51.93 39.77
N ILE A 9 2.89 51.04 40.29
CA ILE A 9 3.10 49.60 40.23
C ILE A 9 2.57 49.11 38.86
N ALA A 10 3.48 48.80 37.92
CA ALA A 10 3.13 48.14 36.66
C ALA A 10 2.91 46.66 36.98
N PHE A 11 1.66 46.24 36.90
CA PHE A 11 1.29 44.82 36.87
C PHE A 11 1.72 44.23 35.53
N PHE A 12 2.82 43.50 35.50
CA PHE A 12 3.16 42.58 34.42
C PHE A 12 2.27 41.34 34.59
N THR A 13 1.14 41.30 33.90
CA THR A 13 0.41 40.06 33.71
C THR A 13 1.22 39.19 32.72
N CYS A 14 2.00 38.27 33.28
CA CYS A 14 2.51 37.14 32.50
C CYS A 14 1.31 36.35 32.00
N PHE A 15 0.94 36.53 30.74
CA PHE A 15 0.13 35.56 30.04
C PHE A 15 0.96 34.28 29.96
N GLN A 16 0.75 33.37 30.89
CA GLN A 16 1.07 31.96 30.65
C GLN A 16 0.17 31.50 29.50
N VAL A 17 0.70 31.48 28.28
CA VAL A 17 0.14 30.70 27.21
C VAL A 17 0.24 29.27 27.69
N SER A 18 -0.86 28.72 28.20
CA SER A 18 -1.00 27.31 28.43
C SER A 18 -0.66 26.63 27.10
N ALA A 19 0.28 25.71 27.13
CA ALA A 19 0.49 24.82 25.99
C ALA A 19 -0.86 24.13 25.75
N GLU A 20 -1.60 24.61 24.76
CA GLU A 20 -2.81 23.92 24.28
C GLU A 20 -2.43 22.47 24.08
N ASP A 21 -3.19 21.55 24.65
CA ASP A 21 -2.99 20.10 24.50
C ASP A 21 -3.02 19.75 23.00
N ARG A 22 -1.82 19.70 22.41
CA ARG A 22 -1.65 19.45 20.98
C ARG A 22 -2.18 18.04 20.70
N LYS A 23 -3.18 17.96 19.84
CA LYS A 23 -3.82 16.69 19.52
C LYS A 23 -2.78 15.68 19.04
N THR A 24 -2.61 14.59 19.79
CA THR A 24 -1.80 13.42 19.45
C THR A 24 -2.72 12.31 19.00
N ILE A 25 -2.39 11.67 17.88
CA ILE A 25 -3.12 10.53 17.33
C ILE A 25 -2.16 9.35 17.29
N ARG A 26 -2.57 8.23 17.87
CA ARG A 26 -1.77 7.00 17.94
C ARG A 26 -2.44 5.89 17.14
N VAL A 27 -1.71 5.30 16.20
CA VAL A 27 -2.07 4.08 15.47
C VAL A 27 -1.11 3.00 15.92
N SER A 28 -1.59 1.98 16.62
CA SER A 28 -0.74 1.07 17.40
C SER A 28 -1.08 -0.39 17.13
N THR A 29 -0.06 -1.20 16.90
CA THR A 29 -0.11 -2.65 16.93
C THR A 29 0.48 -3.19 18.25
N ASP A 30 0.75 -4.49 18.34
CA ASP A 30 1.42 -5.04 19.53
C ASP A 30 2.90 -4.63 19.62
N ASN A 31 3.58 -4.39 18.47
CA ASN A 31 5.00 -4.06 18.43
C ASN A 31 5.34 -2.75 17.74
N THR A 32 4.39 -2.09 17.06
CA THR A 32 4.63 -0.91 16.25
C THR A 32 3.73 0.25 16.67
N ASP A 33 4.27 1.46 16.73
CA ASP A 33 3.53 2.71 16.88
C ASP A 33 3.79 3.66 15.71
N LEU A 34 2.71 4.23 15.17
CA LEU A 34 2.70 5.43 14.37
C LEU A 34 2.07 6.55 15.19
N ILE A 35 2.85 7.59 15.50
CA ILE A 35 2.40 8.75 16.26
C ILE A 35 2.33 9.96 15.35
N LEU A 36 1.16 10.56 15.30
CA LEU A 36 0.88 11.77 14.52
C LEU A 36 0.51 12.90 15.47
N LYS A 37 1.00 14.12 15.18
CA LYS A 37 0.70 15.30 15.98
C LYS A 37 0.23 16.47 15.11
N VAL A 38 -0.75 17.20 15.62
CA VAL A 38 -1.19 18.46 15.02
C VAL A 38 -0.24 19.56 15.50
N ALA A 39 0.39 20.25 14.55
CA ALA A 39 1.30 21.35 14.86
C ALA A 39 0.53 22.70 15.05
N PRO A 40 1.21 23.76 15.59
CA PRO A 40 0.57 25.07 15.75
C PRO A 40 0.00 25.71 14.48
N ASN A 41 0.56 25.35 13.31
CA ASN A 41 0.06 25.77 12.02
C ASN A 41 -1.21 25.00 11.57
N GLY A 42 -1.73 24.09 12.39
CA GLY A 42 -2.91 23.28 12.11
C GLY A 42 -2.66 22.10 11.18
N ARG A 43 -1.46 21.91 10.67
CA ARG A 43 -1.11 20.75 9.83
C ARG A 43 -0.81 19.51 10.66
N LEU A 44 -0.95 18.34 10.06
CA LEU A 44 -0.70 17.04 10.69
C LEU A 44 0.65 16.47 10.26
N TYR A 45 1.49 16.09 11.24
CA TYR A 45 2.83 15.59 11.00
C TYR A 45 3.03 14.21 11.63
N GLN A 46 3.87 13.39 10.99
CA GLN A 46 4.38 12.17 11.59
C GLN A 46 5.49 12.52 12.59
N SER A 47 5.25 12.24 13.87
CA SER A 47 6.25 12.45 14.93
C SER A 47 7.09 11.21 15.19
N TYR A 48 6.54 10.02 14.89
CA TYR A 48 7.23 8.76 15.11
C TYR A 48 6.61 7.64 14.28
N LEU A 49 7.42 6.75 13.75
CA LEU A 49 7.03 5.44 13.24
C LEU A 49 8.15 4.45 13.57
N GLY A 50 7.84 3.46 14.39
CA GLY A 50 8.84 2.51 14.87
C GLY A 50 8.28 1.56 15.91
N SER A 51 9.17 1.01 16.74
CA SER A 51 8.77 0.10 17.83
C SER A 51 7.79 0.74 18.78
N LYS A 52 6.91 -0.06 19.35
CA LYS A 52 5.91 0.39 20.32
C LYS A 52 6.55 1.12 21.50
N LEU A 53 6.03 2.30 21.77
CA LEU A 53 6.42 3.12 22.93
C LEU A 53 5.62 2.69 24.15
N LEU A 54 6.31 2.23 25.18
CA LEU A 54 5.68 1.67 26.39
C LEU A 54 5.33 2.74 27.43
N ASN A 55 5.95 3.93 27.34
CA ASN A 55 5.78 5.00 28.29
C ASN A 55 5.05 6.17 27.61
N GLU A 56 3.93 6.60 28.16
CA GLU A 56 3.16 7.75 27.64
C GLU A 56 3.97 9.05 27.64
N GLN A 57 4.91 9.21 28.61
CA GLN A 57 5.79 10.38 28.65
C GLN A 57 6.70 10.47 27.42
N ASP A 58 7.12 9.34 26.86
CA ASP A 58 7.91 9.29 25.63
C ASP A 58 7.08 9.83 24.44
N ILE A 59 5.80 9.47 24.38
CA ILE A 59 4.88 9.97 23.33
C ILE A 59 4.68 11.49 23.48
N VAL A 60 4.49 11.97 24.70
CA VAL A 60 4.30 13.40 24.96
C VAL A 60 5.55 14.20 24.57
N SER A 61 6.75 13.68 24.84
CA SER A 61 8.03 14.33 24.56
C SER A 61 8.43 14.35 23.08
N LEU A 62 7.81 13.51 22.23
CA LEU A 62 8.08 13.54 20.79
C LEU A 62 7.82 14.95 20.21
N PRO A 63 8.70 15.45 19.34
CA PRO A 63 8.49 16.74 18.72
C PRO A 63 7.22 16.73 17.87
N SER A 64 6.36 17.71 18.02
CA SER A 64 5.44 18.08 16.95
C SER A 64 6.30 18.78 15.92
N ALA A 65 6.30 18.30 14.65
CA ALA A 65 7.18 18.82 13.62
C ALA A 65 7.28 20.33 13.59
N SER A 66 8.44 20.80 13.20
CA SER A 66 8.84 22.18 13.24
C SER A 66 7.92 23.10 12.43
N GLY A 67 7.63 24.25 12.96
CA GLY A 67 6.72 25.26 12.43
C GLY A 67 7.21 26.00 11.19
N ARG A 68 7.83 25.35 10.21
CA ARG A 68 7.87 25.87 8.86
C ARG A 68 6.62 25.41 8.12
N ASP A 69 5.92 26.32 7.48
CA ASP A 69 4.79 26.01 6.61
C ASP A 69 5.21 25.24 5.35
N ALA A 70 6.50 25.19 5.06
CA ALA A 70 7.06 24.41 4.00
C ALA A 70 7.20 22.93 4.40
N SER A 71 6.84 22.05 3.54
CA SER A 71 7.07 20.62 3.67
C SER A 71 8.56 20.23 3.70
N ALA A 72 9.47 21.18 3.45
CA ALA A 72 10.90 20.97 3.35
C ALA A 72 11.54 20.38 4.62
N ASN A 73 11.08 20.78 5.81
CA ASN A 73 11.64 20.34 7.08
C ASN A 73 10.59 19.69 8.00
N GLY A 74 9.41 19.38 7.48
CA GLY A 74 8.33 18.74 8.22
C GLY A 74 7.93 17.42 7.60
N TRP A 75 7.59 16.46 8.43
CA TRP A 75 7.06 15.18 7.99
C TRP A 75 5.55 15.24 7.94
N GLU A 76 5.02 16.07 7.05
CA GLU A 76 3.59 16.22 6.85
C GLU A 76 2.98 14.93 6.35
N VAL A 77 1.94 14.43 7.02
CA VAL A 77 1.39 13.09 6.79
C VAL A 77 0.78 12.93 5.41
N TYR A 78 0.28 14.02 4.83
CA TYR A 78 -0.33 14.02 3.50
C TYR A 78 -0.16 15.39 2.83
N ALA A 79 1.04 15.66 2.36
CA ALA A 79 1.39 16.95 1.79
C ALA A 79 0.67 17.21 0.47
N GLY A 80 0.03 18.39 0.35
CA GLY A 80 -0.50 18.87 -0.93
C GLY A 80 0.57 19.54 -1.78
N SER A 81 0.34 19.65 -3.08
CA SER A 81 1.22 20.39 -4.01
C SER A 81 0.96 21.89 -3.99
N GLY A 82 1.88 22.69 -4.52
CA GLY A 82 1.73 24.12 -4.81
C GLY A 82 2.11 25.07 -3.67
N ALA A 83 2.49 24.57 -2.51
CA ALA A 83 2.90 25.36 -1.35
C ALA A 83 4.35 25.02 -0.94
N GLU A 84 5.35 25.59 -1.63
CA GLU A 84 6.76 25.33 -1.38
C GLU A 84 7.17 23.86 -1.55
N ASP A 85 6.90 23.33 -2.74
CA ASP A 85 7.15 21.93 -3.09
C ASP A 85 8.64 21.67 -3.34
N TYR A 86 9.39 21.43 -2.27
CA TYR A 86 10.79 20.97 -2.40
C TYR A 86 10.89 19.48 -2.70
N PHE A 87 9.84 18.73 -2.36
CA PHE A 87 9.78 17.27 -2.41
C PHE A 87 8.46 16.78 -3.00
N GLU A 88 8.36 15.47 -3.25
CA GLU A 88 7.17 14.87 -3.82
C GLU A 88 5.95 15.00 -2.89
N PRO A 89 4.83 15.58 -3.36
CA PRO A 89 3.60 15.65 -2.57
C PRO A 89 2.85 14.31 -2.56
N ALA A 90 1.96 14.13 -1.57
CA ALA A 90 1.03 12.99 -1.53
C ALA A 90 -0.15 13.19 -2.50
N VAL A 91 -0.60 14.43 -2.65
CA VAL A 91 -1.73 14.79 -3.52
C VAL A 91 -1.41 16.03 -4.35
N ALA A 92 -1.79 16.02 -5.63
CA ALA A 92 -1.72 17.18 -6.50
C ALA A 92 -3.09 17.38 -7.18
N ILE A 93 -3.70 18.53 -6.88
CA ILE A 93 -5.03 18.92 -7.35
C ILE A 93 -4.89 20.20 -8.15
N THR A 94 -5.43 20.22 -9.37
CA THR A 94 -5.68 21.47 -10.07
C THR A 94 -7.14 21.85 -9.83
N HIS A 95 -7.37 22.92 -9.08
CA HIS A 95 -8.69 23.44 -8.75
C HIS A 95 -9.42 23.97 -10.00
N ASN A 96 -10.73 24.17 -9.90
CA ASN A 96 -11.52 24.52 -11.08
C ASN A 96 -11.21 25.92 -11.66
N ASP A 97 -10.47 26.76 -10.95
CA ASP A 97 -9.94 28.05 -11.40
C ASP A 97 -8.51 27.95 -11.98
N GLY A 98 -7.92 26.74 -11.98
CA GLY A 98 -6.58 26.48 -12.48
C GLY A 98 -5.47 26.58 -11.43
N ASN A 99 -5.78 26.94 -10.18
CA ASN A 99 -4.78 26.99 -9.11
C ASN A 99 -4.37 25.56 -8.69
N PRO A 100 -3.06 25.23 -8.58
CA PRO A 100 -2.57 23.94 -8.15
C PRO A 100 -2.27 23.84 -6.64
N CYS A 101 -2.49 24.92 -5.87
CA CYS A 101 -2.10 24.96 -4.46
C CYS A 101 -3.15 24.31 -3.56
N THR A 102 -2.72 23.34 -2.74
CA THR A 102 -3.52 22.61 -1.77
C THR A 102 -2.81 22.59 -0.43
N ILE A 103 -3.40 23.18 0.61
CA ILE A 103 -2.84 23.23 1.97
C ILE A 103 -3.82 22.58 2.93
N LEU A 104 -3.53 21.36 3.36
CA LEU A 104 -4.41 20.57 4.19
C LEU A 104 -4.17 20.83 5.68
N ARG A 105 -5.25 21.11 6.42
CA ARG A 105 -5.23 21.26 7.87
C ARG A 105 -6.09 20.21 8.55
N TYR A 106 -5.70 19.85 9.74
CA TYR A 106 -6.44 18.92 10.58
C TYR A 106 -7.81 19.50 10.98
N VAL A 107 -8.84 18.67 10.84
CA VAL A 107 -10.22 19.00 11.24
C VAL A 107 -10.60 18.15 12.46
N SER A 108 -10.50 16.82 12.34
CA SER A 108 -10.93 15.91 13.38
C SER A 108 -10.28 14.53 13.23
N SER A 109 -10.30 13.77 14.31
CA SER A 109 -9.97 12.33 14.25
C SER A 109 -10.84 11.54 15.22
N GLU A 110 -11.12 10.31 14.86
CA GLU A 110 -11.83 9.33 15.66
C GLU A 110 -11.22 7.94 15.48
N SER A 111 -11.40 7.08 16.47
CA SER A 111 -10.98 5.69 16.39
C SER A 111 -12.13 4.79 16.83
N LYS A 112 -12.29 3.65 16.16
CA LYS A 112 -13.32 2.66 16.47
C LYS A 112 -12.77 1.25 16.28
N ALA A 113 -13.31 0.31 17.04
CA ALA A 113 -12.99 -1.10 16.88
C ALA A 113 -13.56 -1.63 15.55
N VAL A 114 -12.78 -2.45 14.86
CA VAL A 114 -13.16 -3.19 13.65
C VAL A 114 -12.75 -4.65 13.82
N ASP A 115 -13.10 -5.50 12.86
CA ASP A 115 -12.71 -6.92 12.92
C ASP A 115 -11.19 -7.05 12.98
N GLY A 116 -10.70 -7.63 14.06
CA GLY A 116 -9.30 -7.89 14.34
C GLY A 116 -8.43 -6.67 14.65
N GLY A 117 -8.99 -5.45 14.74
CA GLY A 117 -8.16 -4.27 14.91
C GLY A 117 -8.88 -3.00 15.33
N THR A 118 -8.19 -1.89 15.11
CA THR A 118 -8.71 -0.53 15.37
C THR A 118 -8.55 0.32 14.11
N GLU A 119 -9.66 0.89 13.64
CA GLU A 119 -9.66 1.88 12.58
C GLU A 119 -9.54 3.28 13.17
N THR A 120 -8.57 4.04 12.69
CA THR A 120 -8.40 5.47 12.98
C THR A 120 -8.68 6.26 11.71
N ILE A 121 -9.59 7.22 11.81
CA ILE A 121 -10.04 8.08 10.72
C ILE A 121 -9.60 9.51 11.03
N ILE A 122 -8.92 10.18 10.10
CA ILE A 122 -8.43 11.54 10.26
C ILE A 122 -8.94 12.37 9.11
N ARG A 123 -9.61 13.49 9.41
CA ARG A 123 -10.15 14.41 8.40
C ARG A 123 -9.26 15.65 8.30
N LEU A 124 -8.85 15.92 7.08
CA LEU A 124 -8.11 17.12 6.70
C LEU A 124 -8.95 17.94 5.74
N ARG A 125 -8.77 19.25 5.74
CA ARG A 125 -9.46 20.18 4.82
C ARG A 125 -8.48 21.21 4.30
N ASP A 126 -8.62 21.59 3.03
CA ASP A 126 -7.87 22.68 2.44
C ASP A 126 -8.29 24.04 3.00
N ASP A 127 -7.33 24.97 3.12
CA ASP A 127 -7.55 26.31 3.68
C ASP A 127 -8.43 27.22 2.83
N GLN A 128 -8.36 27.06 1.51
CA GLN A 128 -8.94 28.01 0.54
C GLN A 128 -10.04 27.37 -0.29
N TYR A 129 -9.95 26.08 -0.55
CA TYR A 129 -10.89 25.36 -1.39
C TYR A 129 -11.71 24.36 -0.57
N PRO A 130 -12.98 24.12 -0.97
CA PRO A 130 -13.80 23.14 -0.28
C PRO A 130 -13.40 21.71 -0.65
N VAL A 131 -12.14 21.35 -0.36
CA VAL A 131 -11.53 20.03 -0.58
C VAL A 131 -11.30 19.38 0.75
N ASP A 132 -11.77 18.15 0.89
CA ASP A 132 -11.57 17.30 2.05
C ASP A 132 -10.73 16.08 1.68
N VAL A 133 -9.75 15.74 2.54
CA VAL A 133 -9.00 14.50 2.48
C VAL A 133 -9.22 13.75 3.79
N THR A 134 -9.66 12.51 3.67
CA THR A 134 -9.82 11.62 4.84
C THR A 134 -8.78 10.52 4.77
N LEU A 135 -7.97 10.41 5.82
CA LEU A 135 -6.96 9.37 5.97
C LEU A 135 -7.51 8.25 6.85
N TYR A 136 -7.35 7.03 6.43
CA TYR A 136 -7.76 5.83 7.15
C TYR A 136 -6.55 4.99 7.51
N TYR A 137 -6.52 4.52 8.75
CA TYR A 137 -5.52 3.57 9.24
C TYR A 137 -6.25 2.46 10.00
N ILE A 138 -6.01 1.20 9.62
CA ILE A 138 -6.43 0.05 10.42
C ILE A 138 -5.18 -0.63 10.94
N ALA A 139 -5.03 -0.63 12.25
CA ALA A 139 -3.99 -1.38 12.94
C ALA A 139 -4.53 -2.75 13.34
N TYR A 140 -3.84 -3.82 12.97
CA TYR A 140 -4.08 -5.21 13.35
C TYR A 140 -3.02 -5.63 14.37
N PRO A 141 -3.34 -5.55 15.69
CA PRO A 141 -2.34 -5.69 16.74
C PRO A 141 -1.58 -7.00 16.69
N LYS A 142 -2.30 -8.12 16.58
CA LYS A 142 -1.74 -9.49 16.65
C LYS A 142 -0.84 -9.82 15.46
N GLU A 143 -1.20 -9.35 14.29
CA GLU A 143 -0.43 -9.58 13.05
C GLU A 143 0.67 -8.56 12.87
N ASP A 144 0.67 -7.48 13.67
CA ASP A 144 1.61 -6.36 13.58
C ASP A 144 1.61 -5.70 12.19
N VAL A 145 0.40 -5.49 11.64
CA VAL A 145 0.18 -4.93 10.32
C VAL A 145 -0.66 -3.66 10.42
N ILE A 146 -0.30 -2.66 9.63
CA ILE A 146 -1.11 -1.45 9.43
C ILE A 146 -1.54 -1.39 7.97
N LYS A 147 -2.84 -1.19 7.75
CA LYS A 147 -3.45 -0.92 6.45
C LYS A 147 -3.90 0.53 6.40
N THR A 148 -3.60 1.24 5.31
CA THR A 148 -3.92 2.67 5.18
C THR A 148 -4.34 3.02 3.76
N TRP A 149 -5.26 3.97 3.62
CA TRP A 149 -5.67 4.59 2.36
C TRP A 149 -6.17 6.00 2.61
N SER A 150 -6.40 6.74 1.53
CA SER A 150 -7.00 8.07 1.59
C SER A 150 -8.24 8.17 0.70
N GLU A 151 -9.16 9.06 1.08
CA GLU A 151 -10.31 9.46 0.29
C GLU A 151 -10.25 10.97 0.05
N ILE A 152 -10.42 11.37 -1.21
CA ILE A 152 -10.38 12.77 -1.64
C ILE A 152 -11.76 13.15 -2.16
N SER A 153 -12.32 14.25 -1.68
CA SER A 153 -13.60 14.79 -2.14
C SER A 153 -13.57 16.32 -2.17
N HIS A 154 -14.47 16.93 -2.93
CA HIS A 154 -14.59 18.37 -2.97
C HIS A 154 -16.02 18.85 -3.22
N GLN A 155 -16.27 20.12 -2.96
CA GLN A 155 -17.55 20.79 -3.20
C GLN A 155 -17.38 22.06 -4.08
N GLU A 156 -16.33 22.10 -4.90
CA GLU A 156 -16.17 23.15 -5.90
C GLU A 156 -17.28 23.06 -6.95
N LYS A 157 -17.53 24.15 -7.68
CA LYS A 157 -18.65 24.26 -8.64
C LYS A 157 -18.49 23.40 -9.89
N LYS A 158 -17.24 23.06 -10.26
CA LYS A 158 -16.87 22.28 -11.42
C LYS A 158 -15.90 21.17 -11.00
N PRO A 159 -15.68 20.15 -11.83
CA PRO A 159 -14.68 19.12 -11.55
C PRO A 159 -13.29 19.71 -11.30
N VAL A 160 -12.53 19.04 -10.43
CA VAL A 160 -11.11 19.28 -10.21
C VAL A 160 -10.30 18.16 -10.84
N MET A 161 -9.03 18.44 -11.16
CA MET A 161 -8.16 17.48 -11.77
C MET A 161 -7.17 16.92 -10.77
N LEU A 162 -7.21 15.62 -10.51
CA LEU A 162 -6.22 14.93 -9.69
C LEU A 162 -5.11 14.41 -10.61
N SER A 163 -3.89 14.88 -10.42
CA SER A 163 -2.70 14.43 -11.14
C SER A 163 -1.76 13.59 -10.29
N ARG A 164 -1.96 13.57 -8.96
CA ARG A 164 -1.30 12.70 -8.00
C ARG A 164 -2.26 12.39 -6.85
N TYR A 165 -2.26 11.14 -6.40
CA TYR A 165 -3.17 10.65 -5.37
C TYR A 165 -2.57 9.40 -4.71
N SER A 166 -1.85 9.63 -3.61
CA SER A 166 -1.13 8.59 -2.90
C SER A 166 -2.00 7.95 -1.82
N SER A 167 -1.75 6.68 -1.52
CA SER A 167 -2.45 5.97 -0.44
C SER A 167 -2.08 6.54 0.92
N THR A 168 -0.81 6.88 1.10
CA THR A 168 -0.24 7.47 2.31
C THR A 168 1.14 8.06 2.00
N MET A 169 1.74 8.71 2.98
CA MET A 169 3.14 9.14 2.96
C MET A 169 3.76 8.78 4.31
N LEU A 170 4.86 8.04 4.30
CA LEU A 170 5.57 7.62 5.50
C LEU A 170 6.99 8.18 5.48
N TYR A 171 7.51 8.51 6.67
CA TYR A 171 8.84 9.09 6.84
C TYR A 171 9.70 8.24 7.74
N PHE A 172 10.99 8.17 7.42
CA PHE A 172 11.99 7.45 8.17
C PHE A 172 13.27 8.28 8.28
N SER A 173 13.97 8.13 9.41
CA SER A 173 15.30 8.67 9.62
C SER A 173 16.22 7.54 10.06
N ALA A 174 17.23 7.25 9.25
CA ALA A 174 18.26 6.25 9.49
C ALA A 174 19.57 6.72 8.83
N GLU A 175 20.70 6.11 9.17
CA GLU A 175 21.98 6.44 8.51
C GLU A 175 21.98 5.99 7.04
N LYS A 176 21.33 4.84 6.75
CA LYS A 176 21.27 4.24 5.43
C LYS A 176 19.95 3.51 5.20
N TYR A 177 19.56 3.40 3.95
CA TYR A 177 18.36 2.67 3.51
C TYR A 177 18.72 1.67 2.43
N PHE A 178 18.26 0.44 2.58
CA PHE A 178 18.51 -0.66 1.64
C PHE A 178 17.18 -1.15 1.07
N LEU A 179 16.90 -0.77 -0.16
CA LEU A 179 15.68 -1.17 -0.86
C LEU A 179 15.89 -2.50 -1.56
N THR A 180 15.07 -3.48 -1.22
CA THR A 180 14.94 -4.74 -1.93
C THR A 180 13.69 -4.70 -2.81
N GLU A 181 13.88 -4.87 -4.09
CA GLU A 181 12.86 -4.94 -5.13
C GLU A 181 12.81 -6.32 -5.75
N PHE A 182 11.68 -6.68 -6.34
CA PHE A 182 11.43 -7.98 -6.91
C PHE A 182 11.01 -7.83 -8.36
N SER A 183 11.86 -8.30 -9.26
CA SER A 183 11.59 -8.29 -10.69
C SER A 183 11.14 -9.65 -11.16
N SER A 184 10.39 -9.70 -12.25
CA SER A 184 9.91 -10.94 -12.83
C SER A 184 9.99 -10.90 -14.35
N ASP A 185 10.08 -12.08 -14.95
CA ASP A 185 9.88 -12.33 -16.37
C ASP A 185 9.46 -13.80 -16.50
N TRP A 186 9.11 -14.25 -17.70
CA TRP A 186 8.79 -15.64 -17.95
C TRP A 186 9.97 -16.56 -17.58
N ALA A 187 9.70 -17.56 -16.77
CA ALA A 187 10.69 -18.49 -16.18
C ALA A 187 11.80 -17.80 -15.34
N LYS A 188 11.53 -16.59 -14.84
CA LYS A 188 12.40 -15.79 -13.95
C LYS A 188 11.56 -15.00 -12.95
N GLU A 189 10.60 -15.66 -12.33
CA GLU A 189 9.67 -15.03 -11.40
C GLU A 189 10.38 -14.61 -10.12
N VAL A 190 10.00 -13.44 -9.61
CA VAL A 190 10.37 -12.91 -8.29
C VAL A 190 11.88 -12.89 -8.02
N GLN A 191 12.65 -12.37 -8.96
CA GLN A 191 14.09 -12.19 -8.77
C GLN A 191 14.35 -11.01 -7.82
N MET A 192 15.05 -11.28 -6.74
CA MET A 192 15.33 -10.31 -5.67
C MET A 192 16.60 -9.51 -5.98
N SER A 193 16.54 -8.19 -5.78
CA SER A 193 17.67 -7.27 -5.92
C SER A 193 17.64 -6.21 -4.82
N THR A 194 18.76 -6.01 -4.13
CA THR A 194 18.90 -5.02 -3.05
C THR A 194 19.90 -3.94 -3.42
N GLN A 195 19.54 -2.68 -3.19
CA GLN A 195 20.42 -1.53 -3.41
C GLN A 195 20.33 -0.52 -2.25
N GLU A 196 21.43 0.16 -1.97
CA GLU A 196 21.44 1.30 -1.05
C GLU A 196 20.82 2.52 -1.75
N LEU A 197 19.85 3.17 -1.09
CA LEU A 197 19.24 4.40 -1.59
C LEU A 197 20.19 5.58 -1.32
N GLN A 198 20.34 6.44 -2.33
CA GLN A 198 21.12 7.65 -2.25
C GLN A 198 20.21 8.89 -2.31
N PHE A 199 20.76 10.06 -2.01
CA PHE A 199 20.07 11.33 -2.20
C PHE A 199 19.35 11.40 -3.55
N GLY A 200 18.08 11.80 -3.53
CA GLY A 200 17.20 11.86 -4.69
C GLY A 200 16.12 10.79 -4.68
N LYS A 201 15.66 10.37 -5.85
CA LYS A 201 14.49 9.51 -5.98
C LYS A 201 14.80 8.16 -6.63
N LYS A 202 14.33 7.08 -6.00
CA LYS A 202 14.14 5.77 -6.62
C LYS A 202 12.64 5.52 -6.78
N ILE A 203 12.23 5.05 -7.94
CA ILE A 203 10.83 4.75 -8.26
C ILE A 203 10.72 3.29 -8.69
N LEU A 204 9.78 2.56 -8.09
CA LEU A 204 9.31 1.26 -8.56
C LEU A 204 7.92 1.49 -9.16
N ASP A 205 7.78 1.32 -10.47
CA ASP A 205 6.49 1.53 -11.13
C ASP A 205 6.26 0.57 -12.30
N THR A 206 5.01 0.51 -12.74
CA THR A 206 4.60 -0.26 -13.91
C THR A 206 3.61 0.53 -14.76
N LYS A 207 3.59 0.21 -16.08
CA LYS A 207 2.74 0.83 -17.10
C LYS A 207 1.99 -0.22 -17.93
N LEU A 208 1.90 -1.46 -17.44
CA LEU A 208 1.40 -2.61 -18.19
C LEU A 208 -0.11 -2.85 -18.06
N GLY A 209 -0.84 -1.95 -17.38
CA GLY A 209 -2.28 -2.04 -17.19
C GLY A 209 -2.69 -3.29 -16.40
N SER A 210 -3.51 -4.16 -16.99
CA SER A 210 -3.99 -5.38 -16.34
C SER A 210 -2.89 -6.43 -16.04
N ARG A 211 -1.70 -6.28 -16.60
CA ARG A 211 -0.51 -7.10 -16.31
C ARG A 211 0.51 -6.36 -15.46
N ALA A 212 0.05 -5.54 -14.56
CA ALA A 212 0.89 -4.63 -13.79
C ALA A 212 2.05 -5.33 -13.06
N ALA A 213 1.82 -6.50 -12.50
CA ALA A 213 2.83 -7.26 -11.77
C ALA A 213 3.72 -8.16 -12.66
N MET A 214 3.70 -8.01 -13.99
CA MET A 214 4.44 -8.91 -14.89
C MET A 214 5.95 -8.80 -14.72
N PHE A 215 6.51 -7.58 -14.63
CA PHE A 215 7.96 -7.35 -14.55
C PHE A 215 8.42 -6.79 -13.20
N VAL A 216 7.56 -6.04 -12.52
CA VAL A 216 7.84 -5.46 -11.20
C VAL A 216 6.74 -5.87 -10.24
N GLN A 217 7.12 -6.43 -9.10
CA GLN A 217 6.14 -6.85 -8.11
C GLN A 217 5.62 -5.66 -7.29
N PRO A 218 4.31 -5.64 -6.91
CA PRO A 218 3.70 -4.55 -6.16
C PRO A 218 4.02 -4.60 -4.66
N PHE A 219 5.25 -4.98 -4.30
CA PHE A 219 5.74 -4.98 -2.94
C PHE A 219 7.25 -4.76 -2.89
N PHE A 220 7.75 -4.36 -1.73
CA PHE A 220 9.16 -4.10 -1.48
C PHE A 220 9.53 -4.41 -0.03
N GLU A 221 10.82 -4.58 0.23
CA GLU A 221 11.40 -4.56 1.56
C GLU A 221 12.39 -3.39 1.66
N LEU A 222 12.39 -2.72 2.81
CA LEU A 222 13.28 -1.60 3.09
C LEU A 222 14.00 -1.85 4.40
N GLY A 223 15.29 -2.16 4.33
CA GLY A 223 16.18 -2.32 5.48
C GLY A 223 16.73 -0.97 5.94
N PHE A 224 16.94 -0.82 7.25
CA PHE A 224 17.48 0.37 7.88
C PHE A 224 18.89 0.11 8.42
N ASP A 225 19.83 1.04 8.16
CA ASP A 225 21.23 1.04 8.55
C ASP A 225 22.08 -0.10 7.97
N ARG A 226 21.49 -1.22 7.65
CA ARG A 226 22.10 -2.39 6.99
C ARG A 226 21.07 -3.21 6.22
N PRO A 227 21.47 -3.99 5.22
CA PRO A 227 20.57 -4.95 4.60
C PRO A 227 20.00 -5.91 5.64
N ALA A 228 18.68 -6.11 5.63
CA ALA A 228 18.04 -7.11 6.45
C ALA A 228 18.21 -8.52 5.83
N ASN A 229 18.15 -9.56 6.65
CA ASN A 229 18.07 -10.94 6.21
C ASN A 229 16.88 -11.65 6.86
N GLU A 230 16.72 -12.94 6.61
CA GLU A 230 15.58 -13.74 7.11
C GLU A 230 15.38 -13.60 8.64
N HIS A 231 16.45 -13.47 9.43
CA HIS A 231 16.42 -13.56 10.89
C HIS A 231 16.81 -12.27 11.62
N GLN A 232 17.35 -11.29 10.92
CA GLN A 232 17.95 -10.11 11.54
C GLN A 232 17.78 -8.85 10.68
N GLY A 233 17.69 -7.72 11.35
CA GLY A 233 17.64 -6.38 10.78
C GLY A 233 16.27 -5.74 10.93
N ASP A 234 16.30 -4.42 11.00
CA ASP A 234 15.09 -3.61 10.99
C ASP A 234 14.61 -3.49 9.54
N VAL A 235 13.36 -3.84 9.30
CA VAL A 235 12.79 -3.86 7.95
C VAL A 235 11.35 -3.39 7.94
N LEU A 236 11.02 -2.56 6.93
CA LEU A 236 9.67 -2.29 6.51
C LEU A 236 9.37 -3.19 5.30
N LEU A 237 8.33 -4.01 5.38
CA LEU A 237 7.73 -4.66 4.22
C LEU A 237 6.43 -3.95 3.87
N GLY A 238 6.29 -3.51 2.62
CA GLY A 238 5.10 -2.80 2.14
C GLY A 238 4.58 -3.34 0.82
N THR A 239 3.25 -3.38 0.67
CA THR A 239 2.56 -3.78 -0.55
C THR A 239 1.33 -2.91 -0.79
N ILE A 240 0.90 -2.80 -2.04
CA ILE A 240 -0.29 -2.04 -2.43
C ILE A 240 -1.41 -2.98 -2.93
N GLY A 241 -2.62 -2.80 -2.43
CA GLY A 241 -3.81 -3.53 -2.83
C GLY A 241 -4.40 -3.00 -4.14
N TRP A 242 -3.62 -3.07 -5.22
CA TRP A 242 -4.00 -2.55 -6.53
C TRP A 242 -3.57 -3.50 -7.65
N THR A 243 -4.46 -3.77 -8.57
CA THR A 243 -4.22 -4.67 -9.71
C THR A 243 -3.85 -3.94 -11.01
N GLY A 244 -3.81 -2.61 -10.99
CA GLY A 244 -3.42 -1.77 -12.12
C GLY A 244 -2.02 -1.20 -11.96
N ASN A 245 -1.72 -0.18 -12.76
CA ASN A 245 -0.43 0.52 -12.72
C ASN A 245 -0.18 1.16 -11.35
N PHE A 246 0.83 0.73 -10.65
CA PHE A 246 1.23 1.24 -9.35
C PHE A 246 2.55 2.01 -9.41
N ARG A 247 2.82 2.80 -8.37
CA ARG A 247 4.09 3.49 -8.15
C ARG A 247 4.41 3.53 -6.66
N PHE A 248 5.64 3.11 -6.32
CA PHE A 248 6.27 3.44 -5.05
C PHE A 248 7.37 4.47 -5.31
N THR A 249 7.33 5.58 -4.61
CA THR A 249 8.38 6.60 -4.66
C THR A 249 9.14 6.57 -3.35
N PHE A 250 10.46 6.40 -3.43
CA PHE A 250 11.41 6.49 -2.32
C PHE A 250 12.26 7.73 -2.58
N GLU A 251 12.11 8.74 -1.74
CA GLU A 251 12.82 10.01 -1.89
C GLU A 251 13.65 10.30 -0.65
N VAL A 252 14.98 10.28 -0.80
CA VAL A 252 15.94 10.66 0.23
C VAL A 252 16.24 12.14 0.08
N ASP A 253 16.00 12.93 1.13
CA ASP A 253 16.22 14.36 1.15
C ASP A 253 17.67 14.74 1.48
N ASN A 254 17.97 16.05 1.48
CA ASN A 254 19.29 16.60 1.76
C ASN A 254 19.75 16.44 3.22
N GLU A 255 18.87 16.04 4.13
CA GLU A 255 19.16 15.73 5.53
C GLU A 255 19.27 14.21 5.77
N GLY A 256 19.13 13.40 4.72
CA GLY A 256 19.19 11.96 4.79
C GLY A 256 17.88 11.29 5.25
N ASN A 257 16.76 12.03 5.31
CA ASN A 257 15.48 11.43 5.65
C ASN A 257 14.81 10.84 4.40
N LEU A 258 14.08 9.76 4.59
CA LEU A 258 13.40 9.05 3.51
C LEU A 258 11.89 9.26 3.58
N ARG A 259 11.30 9.59 2.42
CA ARG A 259 9.85 9.52 2.17
C ARG A 259 9.52 8.26 1.38
N VAL A 260 8.49 7.54 1.81
CA VAL A 260 7.91 6.39 1.11
C VAL A 260 6.48 6.72 0.73
N ILE A 261 6.20 6.77 -0.58
CA ILE A 261 4.91 7.24 -1.12
C ILE A 261 4.33 6.16 -2.05
N PRO A 262 3.43 5.30 -1.55
CA PRO A 262 2.69 4.33 -2.36
C PRO A 262 1.51 4.99 -3.06
N ALA A 263 1.32 4.72 -4.37
CA ALA A 263 0.28 5.35 -5.17
C ALA A 263 -0.14 4.50 -6.38
N ILE A 264 -1.25 4.88 -7.02
CA ILE A 264 -1.50 4.57 -8.43
C ILE A 264 -0.46 5.33 -9.26
N ASN A 265 0.06 4.71 -10.32
CA ASN A 265 0.98 5.38 -11.23
C ASN A 265 0.23 6.45 -12.05
N PRO A 266 0.57 7.74 -11.93
CA PRO A 266 -0.10 8.81 -12.67
C PRO A 266 0.39 8.93 -14.12
N TYR A 267 1.23 8.01 -14.62
CA TYR A 267 1.75 8.06 -15.97
C TYR A 267 0.63 8.07 -17.01
N ALA A 268 0.66 9.06 -17.90
CA ALA A 268 -0.29 9.27 -18.99
C ALA A 268 -1.76 9.22 -18.52
N SER A 269 -2.03 9.58 -17.27
CA SER A 269 -3.37 9.62 -16.69
C SER A 269 -3.54 10.78 -15.72
N TYR A 270 -4.76 11.22 -15.59
CA TYR A 270 -5.24 12.10 -14.56
C TYR A 270 -6.70 11.71 -14.27
N TYR A 271 -7.19 12.09 -13.12
CA TYR A 271 -8.55 11.78 -12.72
C TYR A 271 -9.37 13.07 -12.57
N GLU A 272 -10.44 13.17 -13.35
CA GLU A 272 -11.41 14.25 -13.21
C GLU A 272 -12.41 13.88 -12.12
N LEU A 273 -12.28 14.52 -10.95
CA LEU A 273 -13.18 14.32 -9.82
C LEU A 273 -14.34 15.29 -9.90
N ALA A 274 -15.55 14.77 -10.04
CA ALA A 274 -16.76 15.57 -10.07
C ALA A 274 -17.11 16.12 -8.66
N PRO A 275 -17.81 17.27 -8.58
CA PRO A 275 -18.27 17.81 -7.29
C PRO A 275 -19.08 16.78 -6.49
N LYS A 276 -18.75 16.61 -5.21
CA LYS A 276 -19.36 15.67 -4.25
C LYS A 276 -19.02 14.19 -4.46
N ASP A 277 -18.33 13.84 -5.53
CA ASP A 277 -17.79 12.50 -5.68
C ASP A 277 -16.60 12.28 -4.73
N VAL A 278 -16.29 11.01 -4.48
CA VAL A 278 -15.18 10.60 -3.64
C VAL A 278 -14.23 9.75 -4.46
N PHE A 279 -12.97 10.17 -4.52
CA PHE A 279 -11.88 9.33 -5.05
C PHE A 279 -11.22 8.58 -3.90
N LYS A 280 -11.30 7.25 -3.92
CA LYS A 280 -10.63 6.37 -2.96
C LYS A 280 -9.34 5.85 -3.56
N THR A 281 -8.22 6.02 -2.86
CA THR A 281 -6.93 5.44 -3.24
C THR A 281 -6.89 3.93 -2.92
N PRO A 282 -6.00 3.15 -3.55
CA PRO A 282 -5.73 1.78 -3.13
C PRO A 282 -5.26 1.69 -1.70
N GLU A 283 -5.49 0.55 -1.07
CA GLU A 283 -4.96 0.28 0.27
C GLU A 283 -3.46 0.00 0.18
N PHE A 284 -2.67 0.64 1.05
CA PHE A 284 -1.28 0.29 1.30
C PHE A 284 -1.20 -0.50 2.60
N ILE A 285 -0.56 -1.64 2.56
CA ILE A 285 -0.44 -2.58 3.67
C ILE A 285 1.03 -2.69 4.03
N PHE A 286 1.37 -2.49 5.29
CA PHE A 286 2.77 -2.58 5.72
C PHE A 286 2.93 -3.15 7.13
N THR A 287 4.12 -3.66 7.39
CA THR A 287 4.58 -4.11 8.71
C THR A 287 6.02 -3.68 8.93
N LEU A 288 6.36 -3.37 10.17
CA LEU A 288 7.73 -3.18 10.64
C LEU A 288 8.19 -4.41 11.43
N SER A 289 9.42 -4.82 11.23
CA SER A 289 10.02 -5.93 11.98
C SER A 289 11.44 -5.57 12.39
N LYS A 290 11.85 -5.95 13.59
CA LYS A 290 13.25 -5.94 14.05
C LYS A 290 13.92 -7.31 13.94
N GLU A 291 13.16 -8.32 13.55
CA GLU A 291 13.57 -9.72 13.49
C GLU A 291 13.74 -10.19 12.03
N GLY A 292 14.09 -9.26 11.13
CA GLY A 292 14.35 -9.54 9.73
C GLY A 292 13.12 -9.73 8.85
N THR A 293 13.37 -10.11 7.60
CA THR A 293 12.38 -10.22 6.53
C THR A 293 11.42 -11.40 6.75
N GLY A 294 11.89 -12.48 7.37
CA GLY A 294 11.06 -13.65 7.69
C GLY A 294 9.93 -13.32 8.67
N LYS A 295 10.18 -12.52 9.70
CA LYS A 295 9.12 -12.06 10.61
C LYS A 295 8.17 -11.12 9.89
N ALA A 296 8.68 -10.17 9.11
CA ALA A 296 7.85 -9.24 8.32
C ALA A 296 6.92 -10.01 7.36
N SER A 297 7.43 -11.01 6.64
CA SER A 297 6.61 -11.81 5.73
C SER A 297 5.56 -12.65 6.48
N ARG A 298 5.90 -13.26 7.61
CA ARG A 298 4.93 -13.99 8.45
C ARG A 298 3.81 -13.09 8.98
N ASN A 299 4.10 -11.84 9.32
CA ASN A 299 3.09 -10.85 9.72
C ASN A 299 2.07 -10.63 8.59
N ILE A 300 2.54 -10.33 7.37
CA ILE A 300 1.67 -10.14 6.19
C ILE A 300 0.90 -11.43 5.86
N HIS A 301 1.54 -12.60 5.93
CA HIS A 301 0.86 -13.88 5.68
C HIS A 301 -0.26 -14.16 6.70
N ALA A 302 -0.02 -13.87 7.99
CA ALA A 302 -1.04 -14.04 9.02
C ALA A 302 -2.22 -13.09 8.79
N TRP A 303 -1.93 -11.81 8.52
CA TRP A 303 -2.94 -10.81 8.18
C TRP A 303 -3.74 -11.21 6.93
N ALA A 304 -3.06 -11.62 5.86
CA ALA A 304 -3.74 -12.01 4.62
C ALA A 304 -4.68 -13.20 4.84
N ARG A 305 -4.25 -14.23 5.57
CA ARG A 305 -5.10 -15.38 5.90
C ARG A 305 -6.30 -15.02 6.76
N ASN A 306 -6.14 -14.07 7.68
CA ASN A 306 -7.21 -13.71 8.62
C ASN A 306 -8.22 -12.75 8.02
N TYR A 307 -7.79 -11.80 7.15
CA TYR A 307 -8.63 -10.64 6.78
C TYR A 307 -8.73 -10.37 5.27
N GLN A 308 -7.85 -10.92 4.43
CA GLN A 308 -7.81 -10.58 3.01
C GLN A 308 -8.25 -11.72 2.09
N LEU A 309 -7.84 -12.93 2.37
CA LEU A 309 -8.10 -14.07 1.51
C LEU A 309 -9.47 -14.69 1.81
N LYS A 310 -10.27 -14.92 0.75
CA LYS A 310 -11.46 -15.75 0.87
C LYS A 310 -11.04 -17.15 1.32
N ASP A 311 -11.67 -17.66 2.37
CA ASP A 311 -11.31 -18.95 2.99
C ASP A 311 -9.81 -19.05 3.32
N GLY A 312 -9.25 -17.97 3.88
CA GLY A 312 -7.82 -17.85 4.12
C GLY A 312 -7.24 -18.90 5.08
N LYS A 313 -8.08 -19.53 5.91
CA LYS A 313 -7.72 -20.63 6.85
C LYS A 313 -8.04 -22.01 6.30
N GLY A 314 -8.67 -22.12 5.14
CA GLY A 314 -8.98 -23.39 4.48
C GLY A 314 -7.73 -24.03 3.89
N ASP A 315 -7.83 -25.33 3.66
CA ASP A 315 -6.76 -26.09 3.02
C ASP A 315 -6.49 -25.60 1.59
N ARG A 316 -5.25 -25.66 1.18
CA ARG A 316 -4.81 -25.43 -0.20
C ARG A 316 -4.56 -26.77 -0.86
N MET A 317 -5.24 -26.99 -1.99
CA MET A 317 -5.13 -28.23 -2.74
C MET A 317 -3.78 -28.33 -3.44
N THR A 318 -3.20 -29.51 -3.44
CA THR A 318 -2.11 -29.84 -4.34
C THR A 318 -2.64 -29.96 -5.75
N LEU A 319 -1.87 -29.50 -6.75
CA LEU A 319 -2.32 -29.40 -8.14
C LEU A 319 -1.33 -30.05 -9.09
N LEU A 320 -1.85 -30.85 -10.04
CA LEU A 320 -1.13 -31.31 -11.23
C LEU A 320 -1.66 -30.57 -12.46
N ASN A 321 -0.79 -29.85 -13.14
CA ASN A 321 -1.04 -29.26 -14.46
C ASN A 321 -0.50 -30.21 -15.52
N ASN A 322 -1.24 -30.45 -16.61
CA ASN A 322 -0.80 -31.36 -17.67
C ASN A 322 0.28 -30.79 -18.60
N TRP A 323 0.51 -29.46 -18.59
CA TRP A 323 1.30 -28.78 -19.62
C TRP A 323 2.72 -29.33 -19.76
N GLU A 324 3.46 -29.46 -18.69
CA GLU A 324 4.85 -29.94 -18.71
C GLU A 324 4.97 -31.41 -19.19
N ASN A 325 3.90 -32.19 -19.04
CA ASN A 325 3.88 -33.57 -19.51
C ASN A 325 3.46 -33.67 -20.99
N THR A 326 2.42 -32.94 -21.39
CA THR A 326 1.77 -33.20 -22.70
C THR A 326 1.94 -32.05 -23.71
N GLY A 327 2.14 -30.81 -23.25
CA GLY A 327 1.97 -29.62 -24.09
C GLY A 327 0.64 -29.68 -24.83
N PHE A 328 0.65 -29.43 -26.13
CA PHE A 328 -0.51 -29.55 -27.00
C PHE A 328 -0.90 -30.99 -27.41
N LYS A 329 -0.06 -31.99 -27.06
CA LYS A 329 -0.22 -33.37 -27.55
C LYS A 329 -0.97 -34.24 -26.54
N PHE A 330 -2.27 -34.08 -26.48
CA PHE A 330 -3.15 -34.90 -25.64
C PHE A 330 -4.52 -35.13 -26.33
N ASP A 331 -5.22 -36.12 -25.84
CA ASP A 331 -6.61 -36.38 -26.08
C ASP A 331 -7.34 -36.72 -24.76
N GLU A 332 -8.63 -36.96 -24.84
CA GLU A 332 -9.48 -37.29 -23.69
C GLU A 332 -8.93 -38.47 -22.89
N LYS A 333 -8.45 -39.52 -23.57
CA LYS A 333 -7.93 -40.72 -22.93
C LYS A 333 -6.66 -40.44 -22.09
N VAL A 334 -5.74 -39.67 -22.67
CA VAL A 334 -4.51 -39.25 -21.98
C VAL A 334 -4.82 -38.43 -20.71
N LEU A 335 -5.76 -37.49 -20.80
CA LEU A 335 -6.16 -36.67 -19.66
C LEU A 335 -6.81 -37.49 -18.55
N VAL A 336 -7.68 -38.45 -18.89
CA VAL A 336 -8.31 -39.35 -17.91
C VAL A 336 -7.28 -40.21 -17.19
N GLU A 337 -6.31 -40.76 -17.91
CA GLU A 337 -5.21 -41.51 -17.23
C GLU A 337 -4.38 -40.61 -16.31
N LEU A 338 -4.03 -39.38 -16.74
CA LEU A 338 -3.31 -38.43 -15.88
C LEU A 338 -4.10 -38.08 -14.62
N MET A 339 -5.44 -37.95 -14.70
CA MET A 339 -6.27 -37.72 -13.50
C MET A 339 -6.21 -38.88 -12.51
N LYS A 340 -6.19 -40.13 -13.00
CA LYS A 340 -6.06 -41.33 -12.16
C LYS A 340 -4.67 -41.38 -11.50
N GLU A 341 -3.62 -41.12 -12.27
CA GLU A 341 -2.25 -41.09 -11.74
C GLU A 341 -2.06 -39.93 -10.75
N ALA A 342 -2.65 -38.75 -11.01
CA ALA A 342 -2.65 -37.64 -10.06
C ALA A 342 -3.20 -38.06 -8.70
N LYS A 343 -4.35 -38.76 -8.72
CA LYS A 343 -4.97 -39.29 -7.48
C LYS A 343 -4.10 -40.34 -6.81
N HIS A 344 -3.53 -41.24 -7.57
CA HIS A 344 -2.62 -42.26 -7.05
C HIS A 344 -1.40 -41.65 -6.32
N LEU A 345 -0.91 -40.51 -6.82
CA LEU A 345 0.17 -39.72 -6.21
C LEU A 345 -0.30 -38.86 -5.01
N GLY A 346 -1.60 -38.83 -4.72
CA GLY A 346 -2.16 -38.02 -3.62
C GLY A 346 -2.43 -36.57 -3.97
N VAL A 347 -2.50 -36.24 -5.26
CA VAL A 347 -2.83 -34.89 -5.73
C VAL A 347 -4.36 -34.65 -5.63
N ASP A 348 -4.75 -33.44 -5.24
CA ASP A 348 -6.15 -33.08 -4.98
C ASP A 348 -6.87 -32.54 -6.21
N MET A 349 -6.17 -31.85 -7.11
CA MET A 349 -6.72 -31.10 -8.22
C MET A 349 -5.94 -31.38 -9.52
N PHE A 350 -6.66 -31.57 -10.62
CA PHE A 350 -6.10 -31.61 -11.95
C PHE A 350 -6.44 -30.32 -12.70
N LEU A 351 -5.44 -29.66 -13.27
CA LEU A 351 -5.62 -28.46 -14.11
C LEU A 351 -5.36 -28.82 -15.57
N LEU A 352 -6.39 -28.69 -16.40
CA LEU A 352 -6.25 -28.75 -17.85
C LEU A 352 -5.76 -27.40 -18.37
N ASP A 353 -4.54 -27.35 -18.87
CA ASP A 353 -3.89 -26.19 -19.45
C ASP A 353 -4.27 -25.97 -20.91
N ASP A 354 -3.48 -25.25 -21.67
CA ASP A 354 -3.71 -24.85 -23.06
C ASP A 354 -3.93 -26.03 -24.02
N GLY A 355 -4.58 -25.77 -25.16
CA GLY A 355 -4.74 -26.74 -26.24
C GLY A 355 -6.05 -27.54 -26.27
N TRP A 356 -6.97 -27.31 -25.32
CA TRP A 356 -8.24 -28.03 -25.23
C TRP A 356 -9.37 -27.42 -26.06
N PHE A 357 -9.18 -26.23 -26.62
CA PHE A 357 -10.23 -25.43 -27.26
C PHE A 357 -10.00 -25.19 -28.76
N ALA A 358 -10.96 -24.53 -29.40
CA ALA A 358 -11.03 -24.14 -30.79
C ALA A 358 -11.33 -25.31 -31.76
N ASN A 359 -12.50 -25.26 -32.39
CA ASN A 359 -12.93 -26.26 -33.35
C ASN A 359 -12.52 -25.93 -34.80
N LYS A 360 -12.77 -24.69 -35.23
CA LYS A 360 -12.49 -24.29 -36.62
C LYS A 360 -10.98 -24.18 -36.89
N TYR A 361 -10.24 -23.64 -35.89
CA TYR A 361 -8.78 -23.49 -35.93
C TYR A 361 -8.21 -24.09 -34.68
N PRO A 362 -8.05 -25.42 -34.58
CA PRO A 362 -7.68 -26.10 -33.35
C PRO A 362 -6.40 -25.55 -32.72
N ARG A 363 -6.41 -25.38 -31.40
CA ARG A 363 -5.28 -24.89 -30.58
C ARG A 363 -4.21 -25.98 -30.47
N ASN A 364 -3.41 -26.16 -31.52
CA ASN A 364 -2.33 -27.14 -31.59
C ASN A 364 -0.93 -26.53 -31.47
N ASN A 365 -0.87 -25.19 -31.34
CA ASN A 365 0.35 -24.40 -31.14
C ASN A 365 -0.04 -22.99 -30.64
N ASP A 366 0.95 -22.16 -30.33
CA ASP A 366 0.75 -20.81 -29.76
C ASP A 366 0.14 -19.79 -30.74
N HIS A 367 0.02 -20.11 -32.03
CA HIS A 367 -0.35 -19.16 -33.07
C HIS A 367 -1.80 -19.31 -33.57
N THR A 368 -2.53 -20.29 -33.05
CA THR A 368 -3.89 -20.59 -33.55
C THR A 368 -4.90 -20.69 -32.39
N GLY A 369 -6.20 -20.53 -32.73
CA GLY A 369 -7.34 -20.85 -31.87
C GLY A 369 -7.68 -19.89 -30.77
N LEU A 370 -6.92 -18.78 -30.54
CA LEU A 370 -7.24 -17.80 -29.50
C LEU A 370 -8.57 -17.10 -29.78
N GLY A 371 -9.45 -17.06 -28.76
CA GLY A 371 -10.76 -16.41 -28.84
C GLY A 371 -11.94 -17.36 -29.17
N ASP A 372 -11.68 -18.61 -29.55
CA ASP A 372 -12.69 -19.67 -29.71
C ASP A 372 -12.61 -20.64 -28.51
N TRP A 373 -13.39 -20.38 -27.47
CA TRP A 373 -13.36 -21.09 -26.19
C TRP A 373 -14.27 -22.32 -26.16
N GLU A 374 -14.52 -22.94 -27.33
CA GLU A 374 -15.23 -24.22 -27.44
C GLU A 374 -14.26 -25.40 -27.34
N ALA A 375 -14.63 -26.44 -26.60
CA ALA A 375 -13.84 -27.66 -26.53
C ALA A 375 -13.62 -28.27 -27.90
N THR A 376 -12.35 -28.51 -28.28
CA THR A 376 -12.05 -29.09 -29.62
C THR A 376 -12.45 -30.55 -29.70
N LYS A 377 -13.38 -30.90 -30.59
CA LYS A 377 -13.92 -32.24 -30.74
C LYS A 377 -12.89 -33.27 -31.20
N SER A 378 -11.82 -32.81 -31.84
CA SER A 378 -10.74 -33.69 -32.27
C SER A 378 -9.94 -34.31 -31.13
N LYS A 379 -9.82 -33.60 -29.98
CA LYS A 379 -9.15 -34.06 -28.78
C LYS A 379 -10.12 -34.52 -27.69
N LEU A 380 -11.25 -33.82 -27.57
CA LEU A 380 -12.28 -34.03 -26.56
C LEU A 380 -13.62 -34.35 -27.22
N PRO A 381 -13.81 -35.55 -27.81
CA PRO A 381 -15.02 -35.88 -28.55
C PRO A 381 -16.28 -35.84 -27.69
N ASN A 382 -16.16 -36.12 -26.38
CA ASN A 382 -17.29 -36.09 -25.44
C ASN A 382 -17.33 -34.77 -24.63
N GLY A 383 -16.42 -33.81 -24.93
CA GLY A 383 -16.37 -32.48 -24.34
C GLY A 383 -15.93 -32.43 -22.88
N VAL A 384 -15.97 -31.21 -22.30
CA VAL A 384 -15.59 -30.95 -20.90
C VAL A 384 -16.44 -31.77 -19.90
N PRO A 385 -17.78 -32.01 -20.11
CA PRO A 385 -18.56 -32.81 -19.16
C PRO A 385 -18.03 -34.21 -18.93
N ALA A 386 -17.45 -34.87 -19.98
CA ALA A 386 -16.84 -36.19 -19.81
C ALA A 386 -15.59 -36.15 -18.94
N LEU A 387 -14.75 -35.11 -19.07
CA LEU A 387 -13.60 -34.92 -18.22
C LEU A 387 -13.99 -34.67 -16.75
N VAL A 388 -15.05 -33.88 -16.52
CA VAL A 388 -15.60 -33.64 -15.18
C VAL A 388 -16.10 -34.94 -14.53
N ALA A 389 -16.77 -35.80 -15.33
CA ALA A 389 -17.20 -37.10 -14.85
C ALA A 389 -16.01 -38.02 -14.49
N ALA A 390 -15.00 -38.07 -15.35
CA ALA A 390 -13.76 -38.83 -15.13
C ALA A 390 -12.98 -38.32 -13.92
N ALA A 391 -12.89 -37.00 -13.71
CA ALA A 391 -12.25 -36.40 -12.54
C ALA A 391 -12.97 -36.81 -11.24
N LYS A 392 -14.31 -36.78 -11.22
CA LYS A 392 -15.10 -37.26 -10.08
C LYS A 392 -14.89 -38.74 -9.80
N GLU A 393 -14.86 -39.57 -10.83
CA GLU A 393 -14.60 -41.00 -10.71
C GLU A 393 -13.18 -41.26 -10.16
N ALA A 394 -12.20 -40.55 -10.66
CA ALA A 394 -10.80 -40.60 -10.17
C ALA A 394 -10.66 -40.05 -8.75
N GLY A 395 -11.56 -39.19 -8.29
CA GLY A 395 -11.51 -38.54 -6.97
C GLY A 395 -10.57 -37.34 -6.91
N VAL A 396 -10.39 -36.63 -8.02
CA VAL A 396 -9.70 -35.31 -8.13
C VAL A 396 -10.70 -34.22 -8.50
N LYS A 397 -10.38 -32.97 -8.17
CA LYS A 397 -11.16 -31.80 -8.59
C LYS A 397 -10.67 -31.25 -9.91
#